data_f3ffead6a7e321f604526ffcdd5b5126
#
_entry.id   f3ffead6a7e321f604526ffcdd5b5126
#
_cell.length_a   1.000
_cell.length_b   1.000
_cell.length_c   1.000
_cell.angle_alpha   90.00
_cell.angle_beta   90.00
_cell.angle_gamma   90.00
#
_symmetry.space_group_name_H-M   'P 1'
#
loop_
_entity.id
_entity.type
_entity.pdbx_description
1 polymer ?
#
loop_
_entity_poly.entity_id
_entity_poly.type
_entity_poly.pdbx_seq_one_letter_code
_entity_poly.pdbx_strand_id
1 'polypeptide(L)'
;MSKPQARLESVTVAAVQMTSAADVASNLQSAATLLEQAAAAGARVALLPENFSFMGRRDADKRAIAERDGSGLVQDFLSRRARELGIWIVAGTTPIADTPGERVAAACLVYDDQGGRVARYDKIHLFDVDIPGRAEKYRESANIAPGSRLGLVPTPAGLLGLSVCYDMRFPELYRPMAAAGAQWFTVPAAFTVPTGRAHWETLLRARAIENLCFVVAAAQWGQHESGRETYGDSIIVDYWGTVLARLGTGQGVILADLDLQAQRLARRDFPALSHRVM
;
A
#
# COMPACT_ATOMS: atom_id res chain seq x y z
N MET A 1 10.45 26.45 22.25
CA MET A 1 9.42 26.76 21.23
C MET A 1 9.95 26.31 19.89
N SER A 2 9.60 25.11 19.44
CA SER A 2 9.96 24.62 18.09
C SER A 2 9.19 25.43 17.05
N LYS A 3 9.91 25.96 16.05
CA LYS A 3 9.32 26.64 14.90
C LYS A 3 8.33 25.68 14.22
N PRO A 4 7.12 26.14 13.83
CA PRO A 4 6.24 25.30 13.03
C PRO A 4 6.98 24.96 11.72
N GLN A 5 7.19 23.68 11.49
CA GLN A 5 7.70 23.19 10.22
C GLN A 5 6.72 23.65 9.13
N ALA A 6 7.20 24.45 8.17
CA ALA A 6 6.38 24.86 7.03
C ALA A 6 5.84 23.59 6.36
N ARG A 7 4.51 23.40 6.38
CA ARG A 7 3.88 22.28 5.66
C ARG A 7 4.19 22.49 4.19
N LEU A 8 4.87 21.55 3.57
CA LEU A 8 5.07 21.54 2.14
C LEU A 8 3.69 21.56 1.46
N GLU A 9 3.49 22.42 0.51
CA GLU A 9 2.23 22.52 -0.22
C GLU A 9 2.04 21.36 -1.19
N SER A 10 3.16 20.80 -1.68
CA SER A 10 3.23 19.61 -2.53
C SER A 10 4.32 18.66 -2.02
N VAL A 11 4.06 17.34 -2.07
CA VAL A 11 5.01 16.31 -1.63
C VAL A 11 5.05 15.19 -2.67
N THR A 12 6.26 14.89 -3.15
CA THR A 12 6.49 13.79 -4.10
C THR A 12 6.38 12.45 -3.39
N VAL A 13 5.51 11.57 -3.90
CA VAL A 13 5.34 10.19 -3.44
C VAL A 13 5.66 9.22 -4.57
N ALA A 14 6.11 8.01 -4.20
CA ALA A 14 6.41 6.95 -5.14
C ALA A 14 5.56 5.70 -4.89
N ALA A 15 5.17 5.01 -5.97
CA ALA A 15 4.64 3.65 -5.91
C ALA A 15 5.60 2.71 -6.66
N VAL A 16 5.93 1.61 -6.02
CA VAL A 16 6.89 0.60 -6.50
C VAL A 16 6.13 -0.59 -7.07
N GLN A 17 6.48 -1.02 -8.28
CA GLN A 17 5.99 -2.24 -8.90
C GLN A 17 7.06 -3.33 -8.87
N MET A 18 6.72 -4.49 -8.33
CA MET A 18 7.65 -5.61 -8.15
C MET A 18 7.09 -6.91 -8.74
N THR A 19 8.00 -7.87 -8.95
CA THR A 19 7.66 -9.29 -9.14
C THR A 19 8.36 -10.07 -8.05
N SER A 20 7.70 -10.23 -6.91
CA SER A 20 8.30 -10.90 -5.75
C SER A 20 8.34 -12.41 -5.93
N ALA A 21 9.43 -13.02 -5.49
CA ALA A 21 9.72 -14.45 -5.50
C ALA A 21 9.40 -15.12 -4.15
N ALA A 22 9.59 -16.45 -4.09
CA ALA A 22 9.53 -17.23 -2.85
C ALA A 22 10.87 -17.21 -2.08
N ASP A 23 11.62 -16.12 -2.20
CA ASP A 23 12.89 -15.89 -1.51
C ASP A 23 12.95 -14.46 -0.96
N VAL A 24 13.06 -14.34 0.37
CA VAL A 24 13.06 -13.06 1.07
C VAL A 24 14.28 -12.22 0.69
N ALA A 25 15.48 -12.82 0.60
CA ALA A 25 16.70 -12.06 0.36
C ALA A 25 16.71 -11.39 -1.02
N SER A 26 16.29 -12.11 -2.07
CA SER A 26 16.18 -11.57 -3.42
C SER A 26 15.13 -10.47 -3.53
N ASN A 27 14.00 -10.63 -2.82
CA ASN A 27 12.95 -9.61 -2.79
C ASN A 27 13.42 -8.34 -2.08
N LEU A 28 14.13 -8.46 -0.96
CA LEU A 28 14.71 -7.31 -0.27
C LEU A 28 15.77 -6.59 -1.12
N GLN A 29 16.57 -7.34 -1.88
CA GLN A 29 17.53 -6.74 -2.82
C GLN A 29 16.82 -5.96 -3.93
N SER A 30 15.76 -6.53 -4.51
CA SER A 30 14.93 -5.84 -5.52
C SER A 30 14.25 -4.60 -4.94
N ALA A 31 13.66 -4.71 -3.75
CA ALA A 31 13.05 -3.58 -3.06
C ALA A 31 14.08 -2.47 -2.75
N ALA A 32 15.31 -2.84 -2.35
CA ALA A 32 16.38 -1.88 -2.09
C ALA A 32 16.68 -1.04 -3.33
N THR A 33 16.91 -1.68 -4.48
CA THR A 33 17.19 -1.00 -5.75
C THR A 33 16.05 -0.04 -6.15
N LEU A 34 14.80 -0.48 -6.02
CA LEU A 34 13.65 0.34 -6.41
C LEU A 34 13.39 1.49 -5.42
N LEU A 35 13.66 1.30 -4.12
CA LEU A 35 13.61 2.37 -3.13
C LEU A 35 14.72 3.42 -3.36
N GLU A 36 15.92 2.99 -3.76
CA GLU A 36 17.01 3.89 -4.16
C GLU A 36 16.61 4.74 -5.38
N GLN A 37 15.98 4.12 -6.39
CA GLN A 37 15.46 4.85 -7.55
C GLN A 37 14.38 5.87 -7.15
N ALA A 38 13.45 5.50 -6.26
CA ALA A 38 12.43 6.40 -5.76
C ALA A 38 13.04 7.60 -5.02
N ALA A 39 13.99 7.36 -4.12
CA ALA A 39 14.67 8.41 -3.35
C ALA A 39 15.50 9.33 -4.27
N ALA A 40 16.26 8.77 -5.21
CA ALA A 40 17.04 9.53 -6.18
C ALA A 40 16.16 10.40 -7.10
N ALA A 41 14.92 9.97 -7.38
CA ALA A 41 13.93 10.75 -8.12
C ALA A 41 13.16 11.78 -7.26
N GLY A 42 13.51 11.93 -5.98
CA GLY A 42 12.96 12.97 -5.10
C GLY A 42 11.75 12.55 -4.27
N ALA A 43 11.40 11.27 -4.22
CA ALA A 43 10.31 10.80 -3.37
C ALA A 43 10.58 11.10 -1.88
N ARG A 44 9.58 11.59 -1.18
CA ARG A 44 9.59 11.74 0.29
C ARG A 44 8.91 10.58 0.98
N VAL A 45 8.02 9.89 0.29
CA VAL A 45 7.32 8.68 0.75
C VAL A 45 7.31 7.67 -0.38
N ALA A 46 7.68 6.43 -0.11
CA ALA A 46 7.61 5.32 -1.07
C ALA A 46 6.69 4.21 -0.56
N LEU A 47 5.81 3.71 -1.44
CA LEU A 47 4.92 2.58 -1.18
C LEU A 47 5.45 1.32 -1.89
N LEU A 48 5.71 0.25 -1.13
CA LEU A 48 5.99 -1.09 -1.63
C LEU A 48 4.68 -1.87 -1.84
N PRO A 49 4.63 -2.86 -2.77
CA PRO A 49 3.40 -3.62 -3.03
C PRO A 49 3.09 -4.66 -1.94
N GLU A 50 1.85 -5.17 -1.93
CA GLU A 50 1.47 -6.32 -1.11
C GLU A 50 2.41 -7.50 -1.38
N ASN A 51 2.79 -8.24 -0.32
CA ASN A 51 3.74 -9.36 -0.40
C ASN A 51 5.13 -8.99 -0.96
N PHE A 52 5.57 -7.75 -0.83
CA PHE A 52 6.84 -7.29 -1.38
C PHE A 52 8.02 -8.14 -0.89
N SER A 53 7.99 -8.58 0.37
CA SER A 53 9.06 -9.35 0.98
C SER A 53 9.01 -10.84 0.64
N PHE A 54 7.83 -11.38 0.29
CA PHE A 54 7.67 -12.80 0.03
C PHE A 54 6.37 -13.14 -0.72
N MET A 55 6.51 -13.75 -1.88
CA MET A 55 5.41 -14.32 -2.66
C MET A 55 5.64 -15.84 -2.75
N GLY A 56 5.16 -16.58 -1.73
CA GLY A 56 5.39 -18.02 -1.59
C GLY A 56 4.78 -18.86 -2.71
N ARG A 57 5.24 -20.09 -2.83
CA ARG A 57 4.64 -21.07 -3.78
C ARG A 57 3.26 -21.51 -3.31
N ARG A 58 3.01 -21.50 -2.00
CA ARG A 58 1.71 -21.76 -1.36
C ARG A 58 1.46 -20.64 -0.34
N ASP A 59 0.20 -20.31 -0.11
CA ASP A 59 -0.17 -19.27 0.88
C ASP A 59 0.29 -19.63 2.31
N ALA A 60 0.35 -20.93 2.64
CA ALA A 60 0.82 -21.41 3.94
C ALA A 60 2.32 -21.15 4.19
N ASP A 61 3.11 -20.94 3.15
CA ASP A 61 4.56 -20.73 3.27
C ASP A 61 4.88 -19.42 4.03
N LYS A 62 3.95 -18.46 4.05
CA LYS A 62 4.05 -17.21 4.83
C LYS A 62 4.27 -17.43 6.32
N ARG A 63 3.77 -18.57 6.88
CA ARG A 63 3.96 -18.90 8.29
C ARG A 63 5.42 -19.20 8.64
N ALA A 64 6.17 -19.79 7.70
CA ALA A 64 7.57 -20.17 7.91
C ALA A 64 8.53 -18.96 7.93
N ILE A 65 8.14 -17.87 7.29
CA ILE A 65 8.96 -16.63 7.19
C ILE A 65 8.37 -15.48 8.03
N ALA A 66 7.33 -15.75 8.79
CA ALA A 66 6.70 -14.72 9.61
C ALA A 66 7.65 -14.23 10.71
N GLU A 67 7.69 -12.94 10.89
CA GLU A 67 8.51 -12.28 11.92
C GLU A 67 7.66 -11.97 13.16
N ARG A 68 8.32 -11.78 14.30
CA ARG A 68 7.67 -11.22 15.48
C ARG A 68 7.50 -9.71 15.31
N ASP A 69 6.45 -9.17 15.89
CA ASP A 69 6.26 -7.73 15.90
C ASP A 69 7.41 -6.99 16.60
N GLY A 70 8.02 -6.05 15.91
CA GLY A 70 9.17 -5.26 16.38
C GLY A 70 10.54 -5.89 16.13
N SER A 71 10.64 -7.06 15.49
CA SER A 71 11.96 -7.69 15.22
C SER A 71 11.92 -8.61 14.03
N GLY A 72 12.98 -8.64 13.24
CA GLY A 72 13.13 -9.54 12.11
C GLY A 72 13.85 -8.89 10.93
N LEU A 73 14.30 -9.73 10.00
CA LEU A 73 15.12 -9.33 8.85
C LEU A 73 14.43 -8.26 7.98
N VAL A 74 13.12 -8.44 7.71
CA VAL A 74 12.34 -7.50 6.88
C VAL A 74 12.14 -6.20 7.61
N GLN A 75 11.78 -6.23 8.89
CA GLN A 75 11.59 -5.04 9.71
C GLN A 75 12.90 -4.25 9.89
N ASP A 76 14.02 -4.92 10.14
CA ASP A 76 15.34 -4.30 10.23
C ASP A 76 15.77 -3.69 8.89
N PHE A 77 15.50 -4.37 7.77
CA PHE A 77 15.72 -3.85 6.42
C PHE A 77 14.95 -2.55 6.19
N LEU A 78 13.65 -2.52 6.50
CA LEU A 78 12.80 -1.34 6.29
C LEU A 78 13.27 -0.14 7.13
N SER A 79 13.55 -0.36 8.42
CA SER A 79 14.09 0.66 9.33
C SER A 79 15.39 1.25 8.82
N ARG A 80 16.33 0.38 8.45
CA ARG A 80 17.63 0.80 7.91
C ARG A 80 17.49 1.58 6.61
N ARG A 81 16.70 1.07 5.64
CA ARG A 81 16.54 1.73 4.33
C ARG A 81 15.83 3.07 4.42
N ALA A 82 14.81 3.19 5.27
CA ALA A 82 14.13 4.46 5.50
C ALA A 82 15.12 5.53 6.00
N ARG A 83 15.98 5.17 6.95
CA ARG A 83 17.00 6.06 7.50
C ARG A 83 18.11 6.39 6.49
N GLU A 84 18.65 5.39 5.79
CA GLU A 84 19.73 5.56 4.82
C GLU A 84 19.32 6.47 3.66
N LEU A 85 18.08 6.33 3.18
CA LEU A 85 17.54 7.09 2.05
C LEU A 85 16.89 8.41 2.48
N GLY A 86 16.62 8.59 3.77
CA GLY A 86 15.94 9.79 4.28
C GLY A 86 14.50 9.93 3.77
N ILE A 87 13.81 8.80 3.52
CA ILE A 87 12.42 8.76 3.03
C ILE A 87 11.52 7.95 3.96
N TRP A 88 10.25 8.26 3.96
CA TRP A 88 9.24 7.42 4.57
C TRP A 88 8.96 6.19 3.71
N ILE A 89 8.76 5.02 4.35
CA ILE A 89 8.42 3.77 3.64
C ILE A 89 7.11 3.22 4.18
N VAL A 90 6.13 3.03 3.29
CA VAL A 90 4.92 2.24 3.54
C VAL A 90 5.16 0.85 2.94
N ALA A 91 5.29 -0.15 3.81
CA ALA A 91 5.92 -1.42 3.47
C ALA A 91 4.96 -2.50 2.93
N GLY A 92 3.97 -2.10 2.11
CA GLY A 92 3.08 -3.09 1.49
C GLY A 92 2.49 -4.08 2.50
N THR A 93 2.93 -5.35 2.47
CA THR A 93 2.65 -6.30 3.56
C THR A 93 3.84 -7.19 3.88
N THR A 94 4.01 -7.44 5.19
CA THR A 94 4.96 -8.39 5.76
C THR A 94 4.18 -9.36 6.66
N PRO A 95 4.42 -10.68 6.60
CA PRO A 95 3.80 -11.63 7.53
C PRO A 95 4.33 -11.42 8.95
N ILE A 96 3.44 -11.08 9.88
CA ILE A 96 3.77 -10.93 11.30
C ILE A 96 2.99 -11.99 12.08
N ALA A 97 3.68 -12.75 12.94
CA ALA A 97 3.11 -13.73 13.83
C ALA A 97 3.34 -13.31 15.28
N ASP A 98 2.27 -13.06 16.00
CA ASP A 98 2.35 -12.80 17.44
C ASP A 98 2.55 -14.10 18.23
N THR A 99 2.01 -15.22 17.72
CA THR A 99 2.17 -16.56 18.29
C THR A 99 2.61 -17.56 17.21
N PRO A 100 3.68 -18.37 17.43
CA PRO A 100 4.12 -19.37 16.49
C PRO A 100 3.02 -20.42 16.18
N GLY A 101 2.88 -20.77 14.90
CA GLY A 101 1.93 -21.82 14.44
C GLY A 101 0.51 -21.34 14.20
N GLU A 102 0.15 -20.12 14.60
CA GLU A 102 -1.13 -19.51 14.30
C GLU A 102 -1.16 -18.85 12.92
N ARG A 103 -2.34 -18.34 12.54
CA ARG A 103 -2.47 -17.50 11.36
C ARG A 103 -1.65 -16.22 11.55
N VAL A 104 -1.00 -15.78 10.49
CA VAL A 104 -0.18 -14.55 10.51
C VAL A 104 -1.01 -13.33 10.13
N ALA A 105 -0.63 -12.15 10.58
CA ALA A 105 -1.17 -10.91 10.06
C ALA A 105 -0.48 -10.55 8.73
N ALA A 106 -1.24 -10.08 7.75
CA ALA A 106 -0.71 -9.39 6.59
C ALA A 106 -0.52 -7.90 6.99
N ALA A 107 0.61 -7.60 7.62
CA ALA A 107 0.86 -6.32 8.27
C ALA A 107 1.50 -5.30 7.31
N CYS A 108 0.84 -4.17 7.09
CA CYS A 108 1.42 -3.00 6.46
C CYS A 108 2.10 -2.15 7.53
N LEU A 109 3.43 -2.05 7.45
CA LEU A 109 4.25 -1.32 8.40
C LEU A 109 4.66 0.02 7.80
N VAL A 110 4.68 1.08 8.61
CA VAL A 110 5.11 2.41 8.17
C VAL A 110 6.33 2.85 8.98
N TYR A 111 7.38 3.24 8.27
CA TYR A 111 8.61 3.77 8.84
C TYR A 111 8.82 5.22 8.42
N ASP A 112 9.26 6.06 9.35
CA ASP A 112 9.66 7.44 9.07
C ASP A 112 11.08 7.52 8.49
N ASP A 113 11.51 8.70 8.08
CA ASP A 113 12.83 8.97 7.52
C ASP A 113 14.00 8.85 8.51
N GLN A 114 13.71 8.63 9.80
CA GLN A 114 14.69 8.28 10.83
C GLN A 114 14.78 6.77 11.07
N GLY A 115 13.96 5.97 10.35
CA GLY A 115 13.86 4.53 10.50
C GLY A 115 13.03 4.09 11.69
N GLY A 116 12.29 5.01 12.33
CA GLY A 116 11.33 4.68 13.38
C GLY A 116 10.06 4.06 12.80
N ARG A 117 9.57 2.93 13.34
CA ARG A 117 8.27 2.40 12.99
C ARG A 117 7.17 3.23 13.63
N VAL A 118 6.39 3.94 12.82
CA VAL A 118 5.34 4.88 13.28
C VAL A 118 3.94 4.27 13.24
N ALA A 119 3.71 3.21 12.44
CA ALA A 119 2.41 2.55 12.39
C ALA A 119 2.50 1.09 11.94
N ARG A 120 1.44 0.33 12.29
CA ARG A 120 1.11 -1.01 11.78
C ARG A 120 -0.38 -1.04 11.46
N TYR A 121 -0.73 -1.53 10.27
CA TYR A 121 -2.09 -1.84 9.85
C TYR A 121 -2.15 -3.29 9.40
N ASP A 122 -3.00 -4.08 10.00
CA ASP A 122 -3.25 -5.46 9.59
C ASP A 122 -4.44 -5.48 8.63
N LYS A 123 -4.26 -6.09 7.46
CA LYS A 123 -5.30 -6.21 6.43
C LYS A 123 -6.62 -6.70 7.02
N ILE A 124 -7.71 -5.96 6.79
CA ILE A 124 -9.02 -6.26 7.38
C ILE A 124 -9.78 -7.25 6.50
N HIS A 125 -9.89 -6.97 5.20
CA HIS A 125 -10.69 -7.79 4.28
C HIS A 125 -9.79 -8.81 3.57
N LEU A 126 -10.07 -10.08 3.82
CA LEU A 126 -9.27 -11.19 3.29
C LEU A 126 -9.87 -11.74 1.98
N PHE A 127 -8.99 -12.11 1.06
CA PHE A 127 -9.36 -12.52 -0.30
C PHE A 127 -9.77 -14.00 -0.34
N ASP A 128 -11.01 -14.27 0.08
CA ASP A 128 -11.65 -15.58 0.01
C ASP A 128 -12.65 -15.60 -1.15
N VAL A 129 -12.18 -15.95 -2.34
CA VAL A 129 -12.99 -15.88 -3.57
C VAL A 129 -12.73 -17.05 -4.50
N ASP A 130 -13.73 -17.38 -5.29
CA ASP A 130 -13.62 -18.22 -6.49
C ASP A 130 -13.72 -17.28 -7.71
N ILE A 131 -12.72 -17.32 -8.62
CA ILE A 131 -12.72 -16.43 -9.79
C ILE A 131 -13.75 -16.94 -10.80
N PRO A 132 -14.76 -16.13 -11.18
CA PRO A 132 -15.79 -16.55 -12.11
C PRO A 132 -15.22 -17.07 -13.44
N GLY A 133 -15.65 -18.24 -13.89
CA GLY A 133 -15.22 -18.84 -15.15
C GLY A 133 -13.78 -19.38 -15.16
N ARG A 134 -13.13 -19.51 -14.00
CA ARG A 134 -11.77 -20.04 -13.84
C ARG A 134 -11.69 -21.07 -12.72
N ALA A 135 -10.66 -21.92 -12.77
CA ALA A 135 -10.37 -22.88 -11.70
C ALA A 135 -9.67 -22.23 -10.47
N GLU A 136 -9.34 -20.96 -10.54
CA GLU A 136 -8.62 -20.23 -9.50
C GLU A 136 -9.52 -20.00 -8.28
N LYS A 137 -9.03 -20.47 -7.13
CA LYS A 137 -9.69 -20.31 -5.82
C LYS A 137 -8.70 -19.77 -4.83
N TYR A 138 -9.12 -18.81 -4.03
CA TYR A 138 -8.32 -18.17 -2.99
C TYR A 138 -9.01 -18.32 -1.64
N ARG A 139 -8.26 -18.62 -0.59
CA ARG A 139 -8.72 -18.77 0.80
C ARG A 139 -7.68 -18.15 1.72
N GLU A 140 -7.54 -16.83 1.64
CA GLU A 140 -6.54 -16.09 2.39
C GLU A 140 -6.75 -16.26 3.90
N SER A 141 -8.00 -16.32 4.37
CA SER A 141 -8.35 -16.52 5.79
C SER A 141 -7.88 -17.83 6.39
N ALA A 142 -7.55 -18.83 5.57
CA ALA A 142 -6.96 -20.08 6.06
C ALA A 142 -5.58 -19.88 6.70
N ASN A 143 -4.84 -18.84 6.29
CA ASN A 143 -3.47 -18.59 6.71
C ASN A 143 -3.28 -17.22 7.36
N ILE A 144 -4.12 -16.23 7.03
CA ILE A 144 -4.05 -14.85 7.48
C ILE A 144 -5.15 -14.59 8.51
N ALA A 145 -4.79 -13.94 9.62
CA ALA A 145 -5.74 -13.38 10.58
C ALA A 145 -6.18 -11.97 10.14
N PRO A 146 -7.49 -11.64 10.15
CA PRO A 146 -7.94 -10.32 9.78
C PRO A 146 -7.58 -9.28 10.84
N GLY A 147 -7.25 -8.07 10.40
CA GLY A 147 -7.19 -6.90 11.26
C GLY A 147 -8.59 -6.41 11.67
N SER A 148 -8.63 -5.40 12.54
CA SER A 148 -9.90 -4.84 13.05
C SER A 148 -9.85 -3.33 13.26
N ARG A 149 -8.73 -2.67 13.00
CA ARG A 149 -8.52 -1.24 13.29
C ARG A 149 -8.22 -0.46 12.03
N LEU A 150 -8.78 0.74 11.93
CA LEU A 150 -8.41 1.69 10.89
C LEU A 150 -6.94 2.11 11.05
N GLY A 151 -6.21 2.25 9.96
CA GLY A 151 -4.86 2.79 9.93
C GLY A 151 -4.88 4.25 9.48
N LEU A 152 -4.53 5.17 10.38
CA LEU A 152 -4.35 6.60 10.07
C LEU A 152 -2.98 7.05 10.57
N VAL A 153 -2.20 7.67 9.68
CA VAL A 153 -0.80 8.02 9.97
C VAL A 153 -0.50 9.43 9.48
N PRO A 154 -0.10 10.37 10.35
CA PRO A 154 0.46 11.64 9.92
C PRO A 154 1.79 11.42 9.17
N THR A 155 1.90 11.92 7.95
CA THR A 155 3.09 11.81 7.10
C THR A 155 3.49 13.17 6.54
N PRO A 156 4.66 13.33 5.92
CA PRO A 156 5.01 14.55 5.18
C PRO A 156 3.99 14.92 4.08
N ALA A 157 3.32 13.92 3.49
CA ALA A 157 2.28 14.09 2.47
C ALA A 157 0.86 14.25 3.05
N GLY A 158 0.74 14.63 4.33
CA GLY A 158 -0.54 14.77 5.02
C GLY A 158 -1.00 13.50 5.73
N LEU A 159 -2.26 13.47 6.17
CA LEU A 159 -2.82 12.32 6.88
C LEU A 159 -3.12 11.17 5.91
N LEU A 160 -2.40 10.08 6.08
CA LEU A 160 -2.51 8.86 5.30
C LEU A 160 -3.54 7.91 5.90
N GLY A 161 -4.45 7.38 5.07
CA GLY A 161 -5.27 6.21 5.38
C GLY A 161 -4.67 4.93 4.76
N LEU A 162 -4.44 3.92 5.59
CA LEU A 162 -3.87 2.64 5.17
C LEU A 162 -4.96 1.66 4.74
N SER A 163 -4.73 0.99 3.61
CA SER A 163 -5.52 -0.16 3.16
C SER A 163 -4.61 -1.13 2.39
N VAL A 164 -5.08 -2.36 2.15
CA VAL A 164 -4.32 -3.38 1.43
C VAL A 164 -5.24 -4.12 0.45
N CYS A 165 -4.94 -4.05 -0.84
CA CYS A 165 -5.45 -4.90 -1.90
C CYS A 165 -6.99 -5.06 -1.89
N TYR A 166 -7.50 -6.17 -1.36
CA TYR A 166 -8.93 -6.49 -1.33
C TYR A 166 -9.76 -5.46 -0.56
N ASP A 167 -9.15 -4.76 0.40
CA ASP A 167 -9.78 -3.64 1.13
C ASP A 167 -10.38 -2.58 0.20
N MET A 168 -9.79 -2.38 -1.00
CA MET A 168 -10.30 -1.37 -1.93
C MET A 168 -11.71 -1.63 -2.45
N ARG A 169 -12.26 -2.82 -2.24
CA ARG A 169 -13.64 -3.14 -2.63
C ARG A 169 -14.68 -2.63 -1.62
N PHE A 170 -14.25 -2.23 -0.44
CA PHE A 170 -15.11 -1.88 0.70
C PHE A 170 -15.03 -0.37 0.99
N PRO A 171 -15.94 0.45 0.41
CA PRO A 171 -15.97 1.89 0.65
C PRO A 171 -16.15 2.22 2.14
N GLU A 172 -16.72 1.30 2.92
CA GLU A 172 -16.92 1.40 4.36
C GLU A 172 -15.59 1.58 5.13
N LEU A 173 -14.46 1.10 4.60
CA LEU A 173 -13.14 1.33 5.16
C LEU A 173 -12.65 2.77 4.92
N TYR A 174 -12.87 3.29 3.72
CA TYR A 174 -12.33 4.59 3.28
C TYR A 174 -13.12 5.77 3.83
N ARG A 175 -14.43 5.63 3.93
CA ARG A 175 -15.31 6.71 4.42
C ARG A 175 -14.99 7.16 5.84
N PRO A 176 -14.79 6.30 6.84
CA PRO A 176 -14.39 6.72 8.17
C PRO A 176 -13.01 7.37 8.20
N MET A 177 -12.06 6.88 7.42
CA MET A 177 -10.72 7.49 7.32
C MET A 177 -10.78 8.89 6.71
N ALA A 178 -11.59 9.08 5.64
CA ALA A 178 -11.82 10.39 5.05
C ALA A 178 -12.51 11.35 6.04
N ALA A 179 -13.51 10.87 6.78
CA ALA A 179 -14.20 11.65 7.83
C ALA A 179 -13.25 12.04 8.97
N ALA A 180 -12.26 11.21 9.29
CA ALA A 180 -11.20 11.51 10.25
C ALA A 180 -10.11 12.44 9.68
N GLY A 181 -10.24 12.90 8.42
CA GLY A 181 -9.36 13.88 7.82
C GLY A 181 -8.26 13.33 6.91
N ALA A 182 -8.30 12.04 6.53
CA ALA A 182 -7.35 11.49 5.57
C ALA A 182 -7.32 12.33 4.29
N GLN A 183 -6.12 12.56 3.78
CA GLN A 183 -5.87 13.32 2.56
C GLN A 183 -5.48 12.42 1.40
N TRP A 184 -4.94 11.25 1.70
CA TRP A 184 -4.57 10.24 0.72
C TRP A 184 -4.66 8.84 1.30
N PHE A 185 -4.73 7.85 0.40
CA PHE A 185 -4.81 6.44 0.73
C PHE A 185 -3.72 5.66 0.03
N THR A 186 -3.20 4.61 0.67
CA THR A 186 -2.35 3.62 0.03
C THR A 186 -3.11 2.33 -0.26
N VAL A 187 -2.82 1.71 -1.41
CA VAL A 187 -3.37 0.42 -1.83
C VAL A 187 -2.23 -0.46 -2.38
N PRO A 188 -1.37 -1.00 -1.52
CA PRO A 188 -0.44 -2.05 -1.94
C PRO A 188 -1.24 -3.30 -2.33
N ALA A 189 -0.94 -3.92 -3.47
CA ALA A 189 -1.78 -4.99 -4.00
C ALA A 189 -1.03 -6.07 -4.77
N ALA A 190 -1.65 -7.27 -4.81
CA ALA A 190 -1.31 -8.38 -5.68
C ALA A 190 -2.58 -8.88 -6.39
N PHE A 191 -3.18 -8.02 -7.19
CA PHE A 191 -4.44 -8.30 -7.91
C PHE A 191 -4.24 -9.39 -8.96
N THR A 192 -5.21 -10.28 -9.10
CA THR A 192 -5.25 -11.25 -10.21
C THR A 192 -5.49 -10.54 -11.53
N VAL A 193 -4.96 -11.06 -12.63
CA VAL A 193 -5.13 -10.46 -13.97
C VAL A 193 -6.59 -10.27 -14.35
N PRO A 194 -7.50 -11.25 -14.14
CA PRO A 194 -8.91 -11.07 -14.51
C PRO A 194 -9.60 -9.93 -13.77
N THR A 195 -9.41 -9.89 -12.44
CA THR A 195 -10.03 -8.84 -11.63
C THR A 195 -9.34 -7.49 -11.79
N GLY A 196 -8.05 -7.49 -12.09
CA GLY A 196 -7.28 -6.27 -12.41
C GLY A 196 -7.84 -5.59 -13.65
N ARG A 197 -7.96 -6.31 -14.75
CA ARG A 197 -8.52 -5.78 -16.02
C ARG A 197 -9.92 -5.20 -15.87
N ALA A 198 -10.76 -5.83 -15.04
CA ALA A 198 -12.16 -5.42 -14.92
C ALA A 198 -12.39 -4.30 -13.86
N HIS A 199 -11.58 -4.25 -12.79
CA HIS A 199 -11.97 -3.47 -11.61
C HIS A 199 -10.90 -2.49 -11.12
N TRP A 200 -9.60 -2.72 -11.39
CA TRP A 200 -8.48 -2.05 -10.72
C TRP A 200 -8.55 -0.52 -10.80
N GLU A 201 -8.44 0.03 -11.99
CA GLU A 201 -8.48 1.48 -12.21
C GLU A 201 -9.81 2.09 -11.75
N THR A 202 -10.93 1.45 -12.13
CA THR A 202 -12.26 1.95 -11.79
C THR A 202 -12.45 2.10 -10.28
N LEU A 203 -12.05 1.09 -9.50
CA LEU A 203 -12.19 1.15 -8.04
C LEU A 203 -11.23 2.16 -7.42
N LEU A 204 -9.97 2.24 -7.85
CA LEU A 204 -9.01 3.23 -7.32
C LEU A 204 -9.49 4.65 -7.57
N ARG A 205 -9.96 4.94 -8.77
CA ARG A 205 -10.55 6.25 -9.10
C ARG A 205 -11.82 6.53 -8.30
N ALA A 206 -12.68 5.52 -8.09
CA ALA A 206 -13.84 5.67 -7.23
C ALA A 206 -13.44 6.03 -5.79
N ARG A 207 -12.44 5.33 -5.20
CA ARG A 207 -11.92 5.66 -3.85
C ARG A 207 -11.35 7.07 -3.76
N ALA A 208 -10.70 7.54 -4.82
CA ALA A 208 -10.21 8.91 -4.88
C ALA A 208 -11.35 9.94 -4.95
N ILE A 209 -12.24 9.80 -5.92
CA ILE A 209 -13.33 10.76 -6.22
C ILE A 209 -14.30 10.88 -5.05
N GLU A 210 -14.81 9.76 -4.56
CA GLU A 210 -15.85 9.76 -3.52
C GLU A 210 -15.38 10.31 -2.16
N ASN A 211 -14.07 10.28 -1.90
CA ASN A 211 -13.46 10.76 -0.66
C ASN A 211 -12.67 12.06 -0.85
N LEU A 212 -12.57 12.59 -2.06
CA LEU A 212 -11.73 13.73 -2.42
C LEU A 212 -10.30 13.57 -1.86
N CYS A 213 -9.74 12.36 -2.02
CA CYS A 213 -8.41 11.96 -1.54
C CYS A 213 -7.54 11.52 -2.70
N PHE A 214 -6.22 11.72 -2.60
CA PHE A 214 -5.31 11.02 -3.50
C PHE A 214 -5.31 9.52 -3.20
N VAL A 215 -5.00 8.70 -4.21
CA VAL A 215 -4.79 7.25 -4.06
C VAL A 215 -3.46 6.87 -4.68
N VAL A 216 -2.60 6.23 -3.90
CA VAL A 216 -1.31 5.70 -4.33
C VAL A 216 -1.38 4.19 -4.26
N ALA A 217 -1.30 3.51 -5.40
CA ALA A 217 -1.43 2.07 -5.50
C ALA A 217 -0.17 1.44 -6.09
N ALA A 218 0.49 0.59 -5.32
CA ALA A 218 1.68 -0.18 -5.71
C ALA A 218 1.30 -1.64 -5.92
N ALA A 219 1.68 -2.22 -7.04
CA ALA A 219 1.21 -3.54 -7.46
C ALA A 219 2.34 -4.56 -7.65
N GLN A 220 2.03 -5.82 -7.36
CA GLN A 220 2.79 -6.96 -7.88
C GLN A 220 2.43 -7.18 -9.35
N TRP A 221 3.43 -7.47 -10.17
CA TRP A 221 3.27 -7.70 -11.61
C TRP A 221 3.90 -8.99 -12.07
N GLY A 222 3.25 -9.64 -13.04
CA GLY A 222 3.79 -10.75 -13.80
C GLY A 222 3.59 -12.11 -13.14
N GLN A 223 4.37 -13.08 -13.59
CA GLN A 223 4.27 -14.48 -13.17
C GLN A 223 5.13 -14.76 -11.94
N HIS A 224 4.54 -15.39 -10.92
CA HIS A 224 5.21 -15.77 -9.68
C HIS A 224 5.48 -17.29 -9.65
N GLU A 225 6.39 -17.73 -8.79
CA GLU A 225 6.79 -19.14 -8.66
C GLU A 225 5.64 -20.08 -8.28
N SER A 226 4.57 -19.57 -7.71
CA SER A 226 3.32 -20.32 -7.43
C SER A 226 2.51 -20.65 -8.69
N GLY A 227 2.89 -20.11 -9.86
CA GLY A 227 2.09 -20.12 -11.07
C GLY A 227 1.01 -19.03 -11.11
N ARG A 228 0.83 -18.27 -10.03
CA ARG A 228 -0.07 -17.11 -9.99
C ARG A 228 0.46 -15.99 -10.87
N GLU A 229 -0.43 -15.36 -11.62
CA GLU A 229 -0.14 -14.16 -12.38
C GLU A 229 -0.84 -12.96 -11.75
N THR A 230 -0.09 -11.85 -11.56
CA THR A 230 -0.62 -10.59 -11.03
C THR A 230 -0.65 -9.50 -12.08
N TYR A 231 -1.61 -8.60 -11.93
CA TYR A 231 -1.99 -7.63 -12.96
C TYR A 231 -0.98 -6.52 -13.17
N GLY A 232 -0.27 -6.11 -12.11
CA GLY A 232 0.57 -4.91 -12.15
C GLY A 232 -0.26 -3.64 -12.15
N ASP A 233 0.14 -2.71 -13.00
CA ASP A 233 -0.57 -1.47 -13.25
C ASP A 233 -0.57 -0.55 -12.01
N SER A 234 0.61 -0.38 -11.39
CA SER A 234 0.78 0.62 -10.33
C SER A 234 0.33 1.99 -10.81
N ILE A 235 -0.44 2.70 -9.99
CA ILE A 235 -1.11 3.94 -10.41
C ILE A 235 -1.20 4.94 -9.26
N ILE A 236 -1.03 6.22 -9.56
CA ILE A 236 -1.29 7.33 -8.64
C ILE A 236 -2.43 8.17 -9.22
N VAL A 237 -3.46 8.39 -8.40
CA VAL A 237 -4.69 9.09 -8.81
C VAL A 237 -4.90 10.29 -7.89
N ASP A 238 -5.27 11.43 -8.44
CA ASP A 238 -5.62 12.61 -7.66
C ASP A 238 -7.04 12.53 -7.06
N TYR A 239 -7.35 13.48 -6.20
CA TYR A 239 -8.64 13.60 -5.52
C TYR A 239 -9.82 13.85 -6.48
N TRP A 240 -9.57 14.19 -7.75
CA TRP A 240 -10.58 14.38 -8.79
C TRP A 240 -10.75 13.17 -9.71
N GLY A 241 -9.91 12.14 -9.50
CA GLY A 241 -9.89 10.91 -10.28
C GLY A 241 -8.98 10.97 -11.51
N THR A 242 -8.13 12.00 -11.63
CA THR A 242 -7.13 12.09 -12.68
C THR A 242 -5.97 11.13 -12.38
N VAL A 243 -5.56 10.36 -13.37
CA VAL A 243 -4.35 9.53 -13.28
C VAL A 243 -3.12 10.43 -13.44
N LEU A 244 -2.33 10.57 -12.36
CA LEU A 244 -1.12 11.38 -12.35
C LEU A 244 0.10 10.61 -12.87
N ALA A 245 0.20 9.33 -12.54
CA ALA A 245 1.28 8.46 -13.00
C ALA A 245 0.81 7.00 -13.07
N ARG A 246 1.41 6.22 -13.98
CA ARG A 246 1.03 4.82 -14.22
C ARG A 246 2.21 4.00 -14.73
N LEU A 247 2.34 2.76 -14.25
CA LEU A 247 3.26 1.74 -14.77
C LEU A 247 2.45 0.46 -15.06
N GLY A 248 2.11 0.21 -16.32
CA GLY A 248 1.27 -0.92 -16.71
C GLY A 248 1.94 -2.27 -16.46
N THR A 249 3.16 -2.44 -16.94
CA THR A 249 3.89 -3.73 -16.92
C THR A 249 5.35 -3.54 -16.52
N GLY A 250 6.01 -4.62 -16.11
CA GLY A 250 7.42 -4.60 -15.70
C GLY A 250 7.61 -4.19 -14.24
N GLN A 251 8.84 -4.27 -13.77
CA GLN A 251 9.25 -3.73 -12.48
C GLN A 251 9.69 -2.28 -12.63
N GLY A 252 9.46 -1.45 -11.64
CA GLY A 252 9.86 -0.04 -11.69
C GLY A 252 9.20 0.82 -10.62
N VAL A 253 9.36 2.12 -10.78
CA VAL A 253 8.86 3.13 -9.85
C VAL A 253 8.13 4.21 -10.64
N ILE A 254 6.99 4.64 -10.15
CA ILE A 254 6.28 5.84 -10.59
C ILE A 254 6.22 6.86 -9.48
N LEU A 255 6.24 8.14 -9.85
CA LEU A 255 6.19 9.24 -8.91
C LEU A 255 5.11 10.24 -9.32
N ALA A 256 4.54 10.90 -8.34
CA ALA A 256 3.70 12.07 -8.54
C ALA A 256 3.76 12.99 -7.33
N ASP A 257 3.46 14.25 -7.56
CA ASP A 257 3.32 15.26 -6.52
C ASP A 257 1.89 15.29 -6.00
N LEU A 258 1.71 15.17 -4.68
CA LEU A 258 0.43 15.37 -4.03
C LEU A 258 0.30 16.85 -3.64
N ASP A 259 -0.46 17.60 -4.43
CA ASP A 259 -0.77 19.01 -4.15
C ASP A 259 -1.90 19.09 -3.11
N LEU A 260 -1.49 19.18 -1.84
CA LEU A 260 -2.41 19.26 -0.71
C LEU A 260 -3.15 20.59 -0.62
N GLN A 261 -2.60 21.68 -1.23
CA GLN A 261 -3.27 22.96 -1.27
C GLN A 261 -4.42 22.92 -2.27
N ALA A 262 -4.19 22.41 -3.48
CA ALA A 262 -5.23 22.23 -4.48
C ALA A 262 -6.35 21.31 -3.98
N GLN A 263 -6.00 20.23 -3.28
CA GLN A 263 -6.99 19.34 -2.65
C GLN A 263 -7.85 20.10 -1.60
N ARG A 264 -7.23 20.90 -0.74
CA ARG A 264 -8.00 21.69 0.26
C ARG A 264 -8.95 22.67 -0.40
N LEU A 265 -8.52 23.33 -1.48
CA LEU A 265 -9.37 24.22 -2.26
C LEU A 265 -10.54 23.46 -2.89
N ALA A 266 -10.26 22.31 -3.52
CA ALA A 266 -11.30 21.46 -4.11
C ALA A 266 -12.34 21.01 -3.06
N ARG A 267 -11.90 20.57 -1.87
CA ARG A 267 -12.81 20.18 -0.78
C ARG A 267 -13.66 21.35 -0.26
N ARG A 268 -13.11 22.58 -0.26
CA ARG A 268 -13.84 23.79 0.11
C ARG A 268 -14.89 24.15 -0.94
N ASP A 269 -14.50 24.14 -2.22
CA ASP A 269 -15.34 24.60 -3.32
C ASP A 269 -16.36 23.53 -3.79
N PHE A 270 -16.05 22.25 -3.57
CA PHE A 270 -16.92 21.10 -3.82
C PHE A 270 -17.11 20.28 -2.54
N PRO A 271 -17.93 20.74 -1.58
CA PRO A 271 -18.03 20.18 -0.23
C PRO A 271 -18.87 18.89 -0.15
N ALA A 272 -18.74 17.97 -1.11
CA ALA A 272 -19.52 16.73 -1.19
C ALA A 272 -19.40 15.86 0.07
N LEU A 273 -18.25 15.91 0.76
CA LEU A 273 -18.03 15.15 1.99
C LEU A 273 -18.94 15.62 3.14
N SER A 274 -19.30 16.90 3.18
CA SER A 274 -20.18 17.47 4.20
C SER A 274 -21.68 17.34 3.87
N HIS A 275 -22.01 16.97 2.63
CA HIS A 275 -23.40 16.77 2.20
C HIS A 275 -23.94 15.37 2.53
N ARG A 276 -23.14 14.52 3.16
CA ARG A 276 -23.57 13.18 3.59
C ARG A 276 -24.63 13.28 4.69
N VAL A 277 -25.71 12.52 4.51
CA VAL A 277 -26.85 12.46 5.46
C VAL A 277 -26.96 11.11 6.18
N MET A 278 -26.08 10.13 5.83
CA MET A 278 -26.01 8.79 6.43
C MET A 278 -24.54 8.44 6.74
#